data_d90cfc841733cd4196e99e75f8ab1710
#
_entry.id   d90cfc841733cd4196e99e75f8ab1710
#
_cell.length_a   1.000
_cell.length_b   1.000
_cell.length_c   1.000
_cell.angle_alpha   90.00
_cell.angle_beta   90.00
_cell.angle_gamma   90.00
#
_symmetry.space_group_name_H-M   'P 1'
#
loop_
_entity.id
_entity.type
_entity.pdbx_description
1 polymer ?
#
loop_
_entity_poly.entity_id
_entity_poly.type
_entity_poly.pdbx_seq_one_letter_code
_entity_poly.pdbx_strand_id
1 'polypeptide(L)'
;MKYQIRHTTVYRYAEPLRHSVHELRLTPRSGELQQVDSWQIHAPGNLTRATDGFGNVVHHFTLGTRTEDVTIDARGVVEAFPAGSPGSQCFVDAPGQGRYRVSPLYFLSTTPLTSAPPEMISFAREHALAPGDAASALRLAQAIAKRVRYKPNTTHVGTAAAEAFGLGTGV
;
A
#
# COMPACT_ATOMS: atom_id res chain seq x y z
N MET A 1 -9.89 -0.60 20.28
CA MET A 1 -9.44 -2.01 20.47
C MET A 1 -7.94 -2.06 20.28
N LYS A 2 -7.22 -2.71 21.18
CA LYS A 2 -5.74 -2.74 21.16
C LYS A 2 -5.26 -4.06 20.57
N TYR A 3 -4.35 -3.99 19.59
CA TYR A 3 -3.78 -5.13 18.89
C TYR A 3 -2.28 -5.19 19.12
N GLN A 4 -1.77 -6.35 19.46
CA GLN A 4 -0.36 -6.67 19.37
C GLN A 4 -0.11 -7.31 18.01
N ILE A 5 0.73 -6.67 17.20
CA ILE A 5 0.97 -7.06 15.81
C ILE A 5 2.40 -7.58 15.70
N ARG A 6 2.56 -8.69 15.00
CA ARG A 6 3.84 -9.17 14.48
C ARG A 6 3.67 -9.62 13.05
N HIS A 7 4.51 -9.07 12.17
CA HIS A 7 4.54 -9.42 10.76
C HIS A 7 5.97 -9.78 10.36
N THR A 8 6.18 -11.03 10.00
CA THR A 8 7.48 -11.55 9.57
C THR A 8 7.43 -11.88 8.10
N THR A 9 8.35 -11.31 7.32
CA THR A 9 8.53 -11.60 5.90
C THR A 9 9.88 -12.27 5.71
N VAL A 10 9.88 -13.40 5.01
CA VAL A 10 11.10 -14.13 4.66
C VAL A 10 11.21 -14.23 3.14
N TYR A 11 12.23 -13.60 2.58
CA TYR A 11 12.57 -13.73 1.18
C TYR A 11 13.66 -14.80 1.06
N ARG A 12 13.42 -15.80 0.21
CA ARG A 12 14.39 -16.84 -0.12
C ARG A 12 14.76 -16.72 -1.59
N TYR A 13 16.04 -16.70 -1.87
CA TYR A 13 16.58 -16.50 -3.20
C TYR A 13 17.15 -17.81 -3.73
N ALA A 14 16.84 -18.17 -4.97
CA ALA A 14 17.38 -19.35 -5.62
C ALA A 14 18.91 -19.27 -5.78
N GLU A 15 19.43 -18.06 -5.97
CA GLU A 15 20.85 -17.76 -5.96
C GLU A 15 21.18 -16.75 -4.86
N PRO A 16 22.29 -16.94 -4.12
CA PRO A 16 22.66 -16.04 -3.04
C PRO A 16 22.89 -14.60 -3.55
N LEU A 17 22.25 -13.66 -2.89
CA LEU A 17 22.48 -12.23 -3.12
C LEU A 17 23.90 -11.86 -2.71
N ARG A 18 24.61 -11.16 -3.57
CA ARG A 18 25.96 -10.62 -3.25
C ARG A 18 25.88 -9.23 -2.64
N HIS A 19 24.93 -8.46 -3.13
CA HIS A 19 24.65 -7.10 -2.66
C HIS A 19 23.18 -6.79 -2.90
N SER A 20 22.52 -6.16 -1.92
CA SER A 20 21.12 -5.73 -2.08
C SER A 20 20.83 -4.47 -1.28
N VAL A 21 19.97 -3.64 -1.83
CA VAL A 21 19.42 -2.45 -1.17
C VAL A 21 17.92 -2.69 -0.99
N HIS A 22 17.43 -2.50 0.22
CA HIS A 22 16.05 -2.71 0.58
C HIS A 22 15.42 -1.40 1.04
N GLU A 23 14.20 -1.16 0.58
CA GLU A 23 13.34 -0.06 1.03
C GLU A 23 12.06 -0.64 1.65
N LEU A 24 11.79 -0.28 2.89
CA LEU A 24 10.67 -0.81 3.67
C LEU A 24 9.67 0.29 4.01
N ARG A 25 8.41 0.06 3.72
CA ARG A 25 7.26 0.87 4.17
C ARG A 25 6.38 0.03 5.10
N LEU A 26 6.91 -0.29 6.28
CA LEU A 26 6.27 -1.19 7.24
C LEU A 26 5.91 -0.50 8.56
N THR A 27 6.05 0.82 8.65
CA THR A 27 5.68 1.57 9.85
C THR A 27 4.28 2.16 9.68
N PRO A 28 3.31 1.76 10.50
CA PRO A 28 1.97 2.33 10.48
C PRO A 28 2.02 3.79 10.94
N ARG A 29 1.05 4.57 10.49
CA ARG A 29 0.88 5.97 10.91
C ARG A 29 -0.23 6.05 11.95
N SER A 30 -0.04 6.85 13.00
CA SER A 30 -1.14 7.26 13.86
C SER A 30 -2.06 8.23 13.12
N GLY A 31 -3.35 8.17 13.43
CA GLY A 31 -4.38 9.00 12.83
C GLY A 31 -5.70 8.79 13.56
N GLU A 32 -6.78 9.25 12.97
CA GLU A 32 -8.09 9.27 13.62
C GLU A 32 -8.68 7.89 13.91
N LEU A 33 -8.32 6.89 13.09
CA LEU A 33 -8.83 5.52 13.24
C LEU A 33 -7.88 4.59 13.99
N GLN A 34 -6.64 5.05 14.24
CA GLN A 34 -5.67 4.26 14.98
C GLN A 34 -4.60 5.11 15.66
N GLN A 35 -4.13 4.62 16.80
CA GLN A 35 -2.98 5.14 17.53
C GLN A 35 -1.89 4.07 17.59
N VAL A 36 -0.69 4.43 17.18
CA VAL A 36 0.48 3.54 17.28
C VAL A 36 1.16 3.80 18.62
N ASP A 37 1.08 2.85 19.54
CA ASP A 37 1.69 2.96 20.86
C ASP A 37 3.19 2.63 20.82
N SER A 38 3.54 1.59 20.07
CA SER A 38 4.93 1.20 19.84
C SER A 38 5.07 0.52 18.48
N TRP A 39 6.22 0.69 17.84
CA TRP A 39 6.54 0.00 16.59
C TRP A 39 8.04 -0.16 16.41
N GLN A 40 8.46 -1.36 16.04
CA GLN A 40 9.84 -1.71 15.78
C GLN A 40 9.96 -2.54 14.51
N ILE A 41 11.02 -2.28 13.76
CA ILE A 41 11.39 -3.07 12.59
C ILE A 41 12.78 -3.65 12.83
N HIS A 42 12.94 -4.94 12.59
CA HIS A 42 14.20 -5.65 12.63
C HIS A 42 14.51 -6.18 11.22
N ALA A 43 15.72 -5.96 10.77
CA ALA A 43 16.24 -6.43 9.50
C ALA A 43 17.71 -6.82 9.68
N PRO A 44 18.31 -7.62 8.78
CA PRO A 44 19.69 -8.08 8.95
C PRO A 44 20.77 -7.01 8.71
N GLY A 45 20.38 -5.79 8.26
CA GLY A 45 21.27 -4.65 8.07
C GLY A 45 20.97 -3.48 9.00
N ASN A 46 21.82 -2.47 8.96
CA ASN A 46 21.59 -1.21 9.67
C ASN A 46 20.45 -0.45 9.00
N LEU A 47 19.40 -0.18 9.76
CA LEU A 47 18.23 0.57 9.30
C LEU A 47 18.47 2.07 9.42
N THR A 48 18.32 2.78 8.31
CA THR A 48 18.17 4.24 8.29
C THR A 48 16.71 4.60 8.05
N ARG A 49 16.20 5.58 8.80
CA ARG A 49 14.81 6.02 8.73
C ARG A 49 14.71 7.34 7.97
N ALA A 50 13.76 7.43 7.06
CA ALA A 50 13.42 8.63 6.29
C ALA A 50 11.91 8.81 6.18
N THR A 51 11.47 9.89 5.54
CA THR A 51 10.08 10.10 5.15
C THR A 51 10.06 10.36 3.65
N ASP A 52 9.22 9.64 2.91
CA ASP A 52 9.07 9.85 1.46
C ASP A 52 8.18 11.06 1.12
N GLY A 53 8.07 11.40 -0.16
CA GLY A 53 7.26 12.50 -0.65
C GLY A 53 5.75 12.34 -0.39
N PHE A 54 5.30 11.15 -0.03
CA PHE A 54 3.91 10.83 0.32
C PHE A 54 3.67 10.84 1.83
N GLY A 55 4.71 11.16 2.62
CA GLY A 55 4.65 11.19 4.08
C GLY A 55 4.74 9.80 4.73
N ASN A 56 5.09 8.76 3.99
CA ASN A 56 5.31 7.44 4.58
C ASN A 56 6.65 7.39 5.29
N VAL A 57 6.69 6.70 6.43
CA VAL A 57 7.95 6.36 7.08
C VAL A 57 8.62 5.24 6.28
N VAL A 58 9.81 5.52 5.80
CA VAL A 58 10.61 4.61 4.98
C VAL A 58 11.85 4.22 5.74
N HIS A 59 12.18 2.93 5.71
CA HIS A 59 13.44 2.43 6.23
C HIS A 59 14.26 1.85 5.09
N HIS A 60 15.54 2.17 5.06
CA HIS A 60 16.48 1.61 4.09
C HIS A 60 17.55 0.81 4.82
N PHE A 61 17.95 -0.32 4.25
CA PHE A 61 19.13 -1.04 4.64
C PHE A 61 19.82 -1.70 3.44
N THR A 62 21.10 -1.96 3.60
CA THR A 62 21.94 -2.57 2.57
C THR A 62 22.58 -3.84 3.13
N LEU A 63 22.59 -4.89 2.34
CA LEU A 63 23.35 -6.10 2.61
C LEU A 63 24.54 -6.15 1.65
N GLY A 64 25.74 -6.19 2.21
CA GLY A 64 27.01 -6.31 1.47
C GLY A 64 27.64 -7.70 1.59
N THR A 65 26.99 -8.63 2.28
CA THR A 65 27.44 -10.01 2.45
C THR A 65 26.56 -10.96 1.67
N ARG A 66 27.15 -12.06 1.21
CA ARG A 66 26.42 -13.12 0.51
C ARG A 66 25.37 -13.72 1.45
N THR A 67 24.10 -13.69 1.03
CA THR A 67 22.97 -14.22 1.81
C THR A 67 21.97 -14.94 0.91
N GLU A 68 21.38 -16.02 1.41
CA GLU A 68 20.37 -16.83 0.71
C GLU A 68 18.96 -16.47 1.15
N ASP A 69 18.82 -15.86 2.32
CA ASP A 69 17.54 -15.39 2.83
C ASP A 69 17.65 -14.01 3.47
N VAL A 70 16.54 -13.29 3.46
CA VAL A 70 16.38 -12.00 4.13
C VAL A 70 15.11 -12.06 4.96
N THR A 71 15.26 -11.99 6.27
CA THR A 71 14.12 -11.94 7.20
C THR A 71 13.92 -10.53 7.72
N ILE A 72 12.70 -10.04 7.60
CA ILE A 72 12.25 -8.74 8.10
C ILE A 72 11.11 -8.99 9.09
N ASP A 73 11.25 -8.47 10.31
CA ASP A 73 10.26 -8.61 11.38
C ASP A 73 9.77 -7.22 11.81
N ALA A 74 8.50 -6.92 11.59
CA ALA A 74 7.84 -5.70 12.03
C ALA A 74 6.86 -6.05 13.15
N ARG A 75 6.96 -5.35 14.29
CA ARG A 75 6.14 -5.63 15.47
C ARG A 75 5.82 -4.38 16.26
N GLY A 76 4.68 -4.40 16.91
CA GLY A 76 4.27 -3.29 17.77
C GLY A 76 2.87 -3.45 18.33
N VAL A 77 2.41 -2.38 18.95
CA VAL A 77 1.08 -2.26 19.54
C VAL A 77 0.36 -1.11 18.88
N VAL A 78 -0.84 -1.37 18.39
CA VAL A 78 -1.71 -0.39 17.75
C VAL A 78 -3.08 -0.46 18.38
N GLU A 79 -3.61 0.68 18.79
CA GLU A 79 -5.00 0.81 19.18
C GLU A 79 -5.83 1.29 17.99
N ALA A 80 -6.84 0.51 17.60
CA ALA A 80 -7.79 0.86 16.55
C ALA A 80 -9.09 1.37 17.17
N PHE A 81 -9.64 2.41 16.58
CA PHE A 81 -10.90 3.03 16.98
C PHE A 81 -12.02 2.62 16.00
N PRO A 82 -13.26 2.43 16.46
CA PRO A 82 -14.37 2.13 15.58
C PRO A 82 -14.59 3.25 14.55
N ALA A 83 -14.97 2.87 13.33
CA ALA A 83 -15.43 3.84 12.35
C ALA A 83 -16.67 4.57 12.88
N GLY A 84 -16.70 5.92 12.78
CA GLY A 84 -17.76 6.73 13.37
C GLY A 84 -17.51 7.21 14.81
N SER A 85 -16.37 6.86 15.42
CA SER A 85 -15.91 7.55 16.64
C SER A 85 -15.76 9.04 16.36
N PRO A 86 -16.04 9.94 17.34
CA PRO A 86 -15.75 11.35 17.17
C PRO A 86 -14.28 11.54 16.76
N GLY A 87 -14.03 12.05 15.55
CA GLY A 87 -12.68 12.16 14.98
C GLY A 87 -12.40 11.22 13.80
N SER A 88 -13.28 10.27 13.48
CA SER A 88 -13.09 9.36 12.34
C SER A 88 -13.42 10.03 10.99
N GLN A 89 -12.77 11.15 10.70
CA GLN A 89 -12.77 11.69 9.34
C GLN A 89 -11.67 10.98 8.53
N CYS A 90 -12.06 10.49 7.36
CA CYS A 90 -11.16 9.86 6.41
C CYS A 90 -9.87 10.68 6.25
N PHE A 91 -8.71 10.01 6.21
CA PHE A 91 -7.38 10.61 6.05
C PHE A 91 -7.26 11.49 4.80
N VAL A 92 -7.99 12.57 4.76
CA VAL A 92 -7.63 13.71 3.95
C VAL A 92 -6.87 14.63 4.90
N ASP A 93 -5.57 14.44 4.97
CA ASP A 93 -4.72 15.41 5.65
C ASP A 93 -5.16 16.81 5.24
N ALA A 94 -5.57 17.64 6.19
CA ALA A 94 -5.97 19.01 5.90
C ALA A 94 -4.88 19.74 5.09
N PRO A 95 -5.22 20.52 4.07
CA PRO A 95 -4.23 21.29 3.32
C PRO A 95 -3.39 22.14 4.26
N GLY A 96 -2.07 21.92 4.33
CA GLY A 96 -1.15 22.80 5.05
C GLY A 96 -0.30 22.18 6.16
N GLN A 97 -0.53 20.93 6.60
CA GLN A 97 0.28 20.29 7.65
C GLN A 97 1.20 19.20 7.08
N GLY A 98 2.40 19.56 6.69
CA GLY A 98 3.44 18.61 6.31
C GLY A 98 4.37 19.15 5.24
N ARG A 99 5.67 19.02 5.44
CA ARG A 99 6.74 19.57 4.57
C ARG A 99 6.81 18.94 3.18
N TYR A 100 6.13 17.82 2.94
CA TYR A 100 6.20 17.08 1.69
C TYR A 100 4.80 16.57 1.33
N ARG A 101 4.06 17.39 0.59
CA ARG A 101 2.76 16.98 0.04
C ARG A 101 2.84 16.90 -1.46
N VAL A 102 2.65 15.72 -1.96
CA VAL A 102 2.37 15.51 -3.38
C VAL A 102 1.00 16.11 -3.67
N SER A 103 0.91 16.98 -4.69
CA SER A 103 -0.37 17.54 -5.11
C SER A 103 -1.38 16.43 -5.42
N PRO A 104 -2.66 16.56 -5.03
CA PRO A 104 -3.71 15.62 -5.46
C PRO A 104 -3.77 15.41 -6.97
N LEU A 105 -3.35 16.41 -7.76
CA LEU A 105 -3.26 16.30 -9.22
C LEU A 105 -2.27 15.23 -9.69
N TYR A 106 -1.26 14.91 -8.87
CA TYR A 106 -0.33 13.83 -9.16
C TYR A 106 -1.05 12.47 -9.30
N PHE A 107 -2.06 12.23 -8.45
CA PHE A 107 -2.82 10.99 -8.46
C PHE A 107 -3.88 10.92 -9.58
N LEU A 108 -4.13 12.03 -10.27
CA LEU A 108 -4.98 12.08 -11.46
C LEU A 108 -4.21 11.80 -12.74
N SER A 109 -2.87 11.73 -12.68
CA SER A 109 -2.03 11.45 -13.83
C SER A 109 -2.14 9.98 -14.23
N THR A 110 -2.35 9.74 -15.52
CA THR A 110 -2.34 8.40 -16.09
C THR A 110 -0.90 7.95 -16.35
N THR A 111 -0.60 6.72 -15.99
CA THR A 111 0.68 6.06 -16.27
C THR A 111 0.46 4.85 -17.20
N PRO A 112 1.50 4.28 -17.81
CA PRO A 112 1.35 3.03 -18.57
C PRO A 112 0.69 1.90 -17.76
N LEU A 113 0.94 1.84 -16.43
CA LEU A 113 0.36 0.83 -15.55
C LEU A 113 -1.11 1.11 -15.19
N THR A 114 -1.55 2.37 -15.25
CA THR A 114 -2.90 2.79 -14.83
C THR A 114 -3.77 3.26 -16.00
N SER A 115 -3.32 3.07 -17.24
CA SER A 115 -4.09 3.38 -18.44
C SER A 115 -5.36 2.53 -18.51
N ALA A 116 -6.50 3.18 -18.73
CA ALA A 116 -7.80 2.53 -18.82
C ALA A 116 -8.26 2.45 -20.29
N PRO A 117 -8.35 1.27 -20.88
CA PRO A 117 -8.93 1.08 -22.21
C PRO A 117 -10.46 1.33 -22.18
N PRO A 118 -11.10 1.52 -23.35
CA PRO A 118 -12.53 1.82 -23.44
C PRO A 118 -13.44 0.84 -22.67
N GLU A 119 -13.07 -0.43 -22.61
CA GLU A 119 -13.79 -1.46 -21.86
C GLU A 119 -13.82 -1.15 -20.35
N MET A 120 -12.68 -0.79 -19.76
CA MET A 120 -12.61 -0.40 -18.34
C MET A 120 -13.39 0.89 -18.07
N ILE A 121 -13.34 1.85 -19.00
CA ILE A 121 -14.10 3.10 -18.88
C ILE A 121 -15.60 2.81 -18.92
N SER A 122 -16.06 1.94 -19.82
CA SER A 122 -17.46 1.54 -19.92
C SER A 122 -17.92 0.81 -18.66
N PHE A 123 -17.13 -0.13 -18.17
CA PHE A 123 -17.38 -0.83 -16.91
C PHE A 123 -17.49 0.13 -15.73
N ALA A 124 -16.58 1.10 -15.63
CA ALA A 124 -16.61 2.09 -14.56
C ALA A 124 -17.88 2.97 -14.62
N ARG A 125 -18.30 3.39 -15.82
CA ARG A 125 -19.54 4.17 -16.01
C ARG A 125 -20.80 3.40 -15.65
N GLU A 126 -20.83 2.10 -15.92
CA GLU A 126 -21.96 1.24 -15.57
C GLU A 126 -22.14 1.10 -14.05
N HIS A 127 -21.05 1.08 -13.28
CA HIS A 127 -21.07 0.81 -11.84
C HIS A 127 -20.89 2.05 -10.96
N ALA A 128 -20.35 3.15 -11.50
CA ALA A 128 -20.16 4.41 -10.78
C ALA A 128 -21.20 5.44 -11.26
N LEU A 129 -22.34 5.52 -10.56
CA LEU A 129 -23.49 6.31 -10.98
C LEU A 129 -23.34 7.82 -10.72
N ALA A 130 -22.51 8.21 -9.76
CA ALA A 130 -22.30 9.62 -9.42
C ALA A 130 -20.84 9.92 -9.09
N PRO A 131 -20.19 10.88 -9.78
CA PRO A 131 -18.85 11.33 -9.42
C PRO A 131 -18.80 11.94 -8.02
N GLY A 132 -17.76 11.59 -7.24
CA GLY A 132 -17.54 12.15 -5.90
C GLY A 132 -18.40 11.54 -4.79
N ASP A 133 -19.32 10.62 -5.10
CA ASP A 133 -20.12 9.92 -4.11
C ASP A 133 -19.40 8.65 -3.60
N ALA A 134 -19.24 8.57 -2.27
CA ALA A 134 -18.59 7.43 -1.62
C ALA A 134 -19.32 6.10 -1.87
N ALA A 135 -20.65 6.11 -1.95
CA ALA A 135 -21.43 4.92 -2.24
C ALA A 135 -21.19 4.43 -3.68
N SER A 136 -21.03 5.35 -4.65
CA SER A 136 -20.66 5.03 -6.01
C SER A 136 -19.26 4.42 -6.10
N ALA A 137 -18.30 4.97 -5.36
CA ALA A 137 -16.94 4.41 -5.29
C ALA A 137 -16.95 2.98 -4.69
N LEU A 138 -17.75 2.75 -3.64
CA LEU A 138 -17.88 1.42 -3.02
C LEU A 138 -18.52 0.41 -3.99
N ARG A 139 -19.58 0.81 -4.71
CA ARG A 139 -20.21 -0.04 -5.74
C ARG A 139 -19.21 -0.45 -6.82
N LEU A 140 -18.43 0.51 -7.32
CA LEU A 140 -17.38 0.24 -8.31
C LEU A 140 -16.33 -0.72 -7.76
N ALA A 141 -15.85 -0.49 -6.53
CA ALA A 141 -14.88 -1.37 -5.87
C ALA A 141 -15.42 -2.81 -5.73
N GLN A 142 -16.68 -2.97 -5.33
CA GLN A 142 -17.34 -4.28 -5.25
C GLN A 142 -17.49 -4.95 -6.62
N ALA A 143 -17.81 -4.19 -7.67
CA ALA A 143 -17.90 -4.71 -9.02
C ALA A 143 -16.53 -5.17 -9.55
N ILE A 144 -15.47 -4.38 -9.28
CA ILE A 144 -14.10 -4.76 -9.60
C ILE A 144 -13.70 -6.05 -8.87
N ALA A 145 -13.99 -6.16 -7.57
CA ALA A 145 -13.67 -7.37 -6.79
C ALA A 145 -14.40 -8.64 -7.29
N LYS A 146 -15.57 -8.49 -7.89
CA LYS A 146 -16.28 -9.59 -8.56
C LYS A 146 -15.67 -9.93 -9.92
N ARG A 147 -15.20 -8.92 -10.66
CA ARG A 147 -14.63 -9.08 -12.00
C ARG A 147 -13.19 -9.59 -11.98
N VAL A 148 -12.37 -9.07 -11.05
CA VAL A 148 -10.96 -9.41 -10.88
C VAL A 148 -10.78 -10.15 -9.56
N ARG A 149 -10.62 -11.47 -9.64
CA ARG A 149 -10.46 -12.32 -8.46
C ARG A 149 -9.03 -12.31 -7.97
N TYR A 150 -8.84 -12.24 -6.64
CA TYR A 150 -7.53 -12.39 -6.03
C TYR A 150 -6.98 -13.79 -6.31
N LYS A 151 -5.81 -13.86 -6.95
CA LYS A 151 -5.10 -15.11 -7.23
C LYS A 151 -3.58 -14.87 -7.13
N PRO A 152 -2.88 -15.47 -6.15
CA PRO A 152 -1.44 -15.32 -6.03
C PRO A 152 -0.68 -15.73 -7.29
N ASN A 153 0.43 -15.05 -7.56
CA ASN A 153 1.35 -15.35 -8.66
C ASN A 153 0.77 -15.19 -10.07
N THR A 154 -0.33 -14.46 -10.25
CA THR A 154 -0.89 -14.18 -11.59
C THR A 154 -0.48 -12.83 -12.15
N THR A 155 -0.11 -11.89 -11.30
CA THR A 155 0.36 -10.55 -11.69
C THR A 155 1.63 -10.19 -10.91
N HIS A 156 2.37 -9.21 -11.40
CA HIS A 156 3.59 -8.67 -10.79
C HIS A 156 3.59 -7.14 -10.87
N VAL A 157 4.58 -6.48 -10.29
CA VAL A 157 4.66 -5.01 -10.19
C VAL A 157 4.65 -4.27 -11.55
N GLY A 158 4.98 -4.94 -12.64
CA GLY A 158 4.91 -4.39 -13.99
C GLY A 158 3.62 -4.72 -14.74
N THR A 159 2.69 -5.48 -14.16
CA THR A 159 1.41 -5.82 -14.81
C THR A 159 0.51 -4.59 -14.85
N ALA A 160 0.07 -4.20 -16.04
CA ALA A 160 -0.84 -3.07 -16.19
C ALA A 160 -2.26 -3.40 -15.68
N ALA A 161 -2.97 -2.38 -15.20
CA ALA A 161 -4.36 -2.52 -14.74
C ALA A 161 -5.28 -3.11 -15.83
N ALA A 162 -5.09 -2.70 -17.08
CA ALA A 162 -5.83 -3.22 -18.24
C ALA A 162 -5.60 -4.73 -18.44
N GLU A 163 -4.37 -5.19 -18.28
CA GLU A 163 -4.02 -6.61 -18.38
C GLU A 163 -4.67 -7.43 -17.27
N ALA A 164 -4.54 -7.00 -16.00
CA ALA A 164 -5.18 -7.66 -14.87
C ALA A 164 -6.72 -7.70 -15.01
N PHE A 165 -7.31 -6.62 -15.52
CA PHE A 165 -8.74 -6.54 -15.77
C PHE A 165 -9.18 -7.52 -16.87
N GLY A 166 -8.43 -7.62 -17.96
CA GLY A 166 -8.68 -8.58 -19.06
C GLY A 166 -8.54 -10.04 -18.59
N LEU A 167 -7.50 -10.34 -17.80
CA LEU A 167 -7.29 -11.67 -17.20
C LEU A 167 -8.36 -12.06 -16.18
N GLY A 168 -9.05 -11.08 -15.57
CA GLY A 168 -10.01 -11.29 -14.51
C GLY A 168 -9.39 -11.85 -13.23
N THR A 169 -8.08 -11.73 -13.07
CA THR A 169 -7.33 -12.16 -11.87
C THR A 169 -6.17 -11.21 -11.59
N GLY A 170 -5.82 -11.06 -10.30
CA GLY A 170 -4.70 -10.22 -9.88
C GLY A 170 -4.32 -10.49 -8.42
N VAL A 171 -3.27 -9.83 -7.96
CA VAL A 171 -2.75 -9.89 -6.58
C VAL A 171 -2.93 -8.54 -5.92
#